data_db7ffcd16700aeae28a3768f4b4f5231
#
_entry.id   db7ffcd16700aeae28a3768f4b4f5231
#
_cell.length_a   1.000
_cell.length_b   1.000
_cell.length_c   1.000
_cell.angle_alpha   90.00
_cell.angle_beta   90.00
_cell.angle_gamma   90.00
#
_symmetry.space_group_name_H-M   'P 1'
#
loop_
_entity.id
_entity.type
_entity.pdbx_description
1 polymer ?
#
loop_
_entity_poly.entity_id
_entity_poly.type
_entity_poly.pdbx_seq_one_letter_code
_entity_poly.pdbx_strand_id
1 'polypeptide(L)'
;MKPLISIVIPYYKKKIYIDQTINSIIKQSYKNFELILIYDDPDKSDLKYVKKTLKKIKRKKIIINNVNIGAGLSRNLGILKAKGKYISFIDSDDIWKKDKLKNQLLFMLDNNIEFCFTSYSIINKKNTKIKFIKAKKNIEYKDLIK
;
A
#
# COMPACT_ATOMS: atom_id res chain seq x y z
N MET A 1 -3.99 -20.85 10.94
CA MET A 1 -4.77 -19.62 10.61
C MET A 1 -4.03 -18.78 9.59
N LYS A 2 -4.71 -18.12 8.65
CA LYS A 2 -4.07 -17.20 7.68
C LYS A 2 -3.57 -15.95 8.42
N PRO A 3 -2.30 -15.54 8.32
CA PRO A 3 -1.78 -14.39 9.05
C PRO A 3 -2.46 -13.08 8.63
N LEU A 4 -2.60 -12.11 9.55
CA LEU A 4 -3.09 -10.78 9.24
C LEU A 4 -2.00 -9.99 8.50
N ILE A 5 -2.38 -9.28 7.44
CA ILE A 5 -1.51 -8.33 6.72
C ILE A 5 -2.02 -6.92 6.98
N SER A 6 -1.16 -6.01 7.46
CA SER A 6 -1.45 -4.59 7.56
C SER A 6 -1.03 -3.89 6.27
N ILE A 7 -1.99 -3.27 5.58
CA ILE A 7 -1.74 -2.48 4.38
C ILE A 7 -1.64 -1.02 4.81
N VAL A 8 -0.49 -0.38 4.56
CA VAL A 8 -0.23 1.02 4.91
C VAL A 8 -0.24 1.88 3.66
N ILE A 9 -1.02 2.95 3.69
CA ILE A 9 -1.18 3.92 2.59
C ILE A 9 -0.86 5.32 3.09
N PRO A 10 0.24 5.95 2.67
CA PRO A 10 0.42 7.39 2.83
C PRO A 10 -0.44 8.12 1.79
N TYR A 11 -1.24 9.08 2.24
CA TYR A 11 -2.11 9.87 1.37
C TYR A 11 -1.73 11.36 1.42
N TYR A 12 -1.41 11.93 0.26
CA TYR A 12 -1.22 13.36 0.07
C TYR A 12 -1.69 13.79 -1.32
N LYS A 13 -2.79 14.59 -1.40
CA LYS A 13 -3.32 15.21 -2.64
C LYS A 13 -3.52 14.27 -3.83
N LYS A 14 -4.01 13.04 -3.59
CA LYS A 14 -4.20 12.00 -4.63
C LYS A 14 -5.67 11.60 -4.85
N LYS A 15 -6.60 12.56 -4.70
CA LYS A 15 -8.04 12.33 -4.81
C LYS A 15 -8.46 11.58 -6.07
N ILE A 16 -7.90 11.95 -7.22
CA ILE A 16 -8.26 11.37 -8.51
C ILE A 16 -7.84 9.90 -8.67
N TYR A 17 -6.91 9.41 -7.84
CA TYR A 17 -6.36 8.05 -7.94
C TYR A 17 -6.83 7.13 -6.82
N ILE A 18 -7.14 7.66 -5.64
CA ILE A 18 -7.37 6.86 -4.43
C ILE A 18 -8.47 5.80 -4.59
N ASP A 19 -9.51 6.06 -5.39
CA ASP A 19 -10.57 5.08 -5.63
C ASP A 19 -10.06 3.84 -6.37
N GLN A 20 -9.17 4.01 -7.34
CA GLN A 20 -8.56 2.89 -8.08
C GLN A 20 -7.66 2.08 -7.16
N THR A 21 -6.86 2.75 -6.33
CA THR A 21 -6.00 2.12 -5.32
C THR A 21 -6.83 1.28 -4.36
N ILE A 22 -7.85 1.86 -3.73
CA ILE A 22 -8.72 1.16 -2.78
C ILE A 22 -9.49 0.00 -3.43
N ASN A 23 -10.00 0.19 -4.64
CA ASN A 23 -10.67 -0.88 -5.38
C ASN A 23 -9.71 -2.06 -5.69
N SER A 24 -8.44 -1.78 -5.97
CA SER A 24 -7.43 -2.82 -6.20
C SER A 24 -7.14 -3.65 -4.94
N ILE A 25 -7.19 -3.00 -3.76
CA ILE A 25 -7.04 -3.67 -2.46
C ILE A 25 -8.28 -4.52 -2.14
N ILE A 26 -9.48 -4.00 -2.36
CA ILE A 26 -10.73 -4.75 -2.15
C ILE A 26 -10.78 -6.01 -3.03
N LYS A 27 -10.25 -5.93 -4.24
CA LYS A 27 -10.19 -7.04 -5.21
C LYS A 27 -9.09 -8.06 -4.90
N GLN A 28 -8.23 -7.87 -3.88
CA GLN A 28 -7.23 -8.86 -3.52
C GLN A 28 -7.89 -10.20 -3.21
N SER A 29 -7.28 -11.30 -3.69
CA SER A 29 -7.73 -12.67 -3.37
C SER A 29 -7.47 -13.05 -1.91
N TYR A 30 -6.43 -12.49 -1.30
CA TYR A 30 -6.15 -12.62 0.13
C TYR A 30 -7.02 -11.65 0.93
N LYS A 31 -7.87 -12.16 1.83
CA LYS A 31 -8.89 -11.35 2.52
C LYS A 31 -8.57 -11.03 3.98
N ASN A 32 -7.56 -11.68 4.60
CA ASN A 32 -7.22 -11.40 5.98
C ASN A 32 -6.24 -10.22 6.10
N PHE A 33 -6.75 -9.03 5.84
CA PHE A 33 -5.98 -7.78 5.96
C PHE A 33 -6.73 -6.71 6.74
N GLU A 34 -5.98 -5.75 7.27
CA GLU A 34 -6.45 -4.45 7.72
C GLU A 34 -5.80 -3.35 6.85
N LEU A 35 -6.44 -2.19 6.79
CA LEU A 35 -5.93 -1.03 6.06
C LEU A 35 -5.70 0.13 7.01
N ILE A 36 -4.52 0.73 6.95
CA ILE A 36 -4.13 1.90 7.72
C ILE A 36 -3.78 3.01 6.72
N LEU A 37 -4.65 4.01 6.62
CA LEU A 37 -4.40 5.18 5.78
C LEU A 37 -3.90 6.32 6.66
N ILE A 38 -2.75 6.87 6.30
CA ILE A 38 -2.18 8.07 6.92
C ILE A 38 -2.53 9.24 6.02
N TYR A 39 -3.47 10.06 6.47
CA TYR A 39 -3.88 11.26 5.75
C TYR A 39 -2.91 12.40 6.10
N ASP A 40 -1.95 12.63 5.22
CA ASP A 40 -0.80 13.52 5.43
C ASP A 40 -0.98 14.87 4.72
N ASP A 41 -2.23 15.31 4.56
CA ASP A 41 -2.57 16.60 3.95
C ASP A 41 -3.20 17.54 4.99
N PRO A 42 -2.53 18.65 5.34
CA PRO A 42 -3.09 19.67 6.24
C PRO A 42 -4.38 20.28 5.69
N ASP A 43 -4.50 20.39 4.37
CA ASP A 43 -5.76 20.71 3.70
C ASP A 43 -6.68 19.49 3.72
N LYS A 44 -7.70 19.55 4.55
CA LYS A 44 -8.65 18.47 4.77
C LYS A 44 -9.78 18.41 3.73
N SER A 45 -9.67 19.14 2.62
CA SER A 45 -10.70 19.21 1.55
C SER A 45 -11.07 17.82 1.00
N ASP A 46 -10.10 16.93 0.85
CA ASP A 46 -10.31 15.56 0.37
C ASP A 46 -10.73 14.56 1.44
N LEU A 47 -10.64 14.91 2.72
CA LEU A 47 -10.81 13.97 3.84
C LEU A 47 -12.19 13.28 3.83
N LYS A 48 -13.26 14.04 3.57
CA LYS A 48 -14.62 13.50 3.48
C LYS A 48 -14.74 12.47 2.36
N TYR A 49 -14.13 12.75 1.21
CA TYR A 49 -14.10 11.86 0.06
C TYR A 49 -13.32 10.58 0.38
N VAL A 50 -12.11 10.69 0.92
CA VAL A 50 -11.26 9.56 1.30
C VAL A 50 -11.97 8.67 2.34
N LYS A 51 -12.61 9.25 3.36
CA LYS A 51 -13.42 8.51 4.34
C LYS A 51 -14.56 7.74 3.67
N LYS A 52 -15.23 8.33 2.67
CA LYS A 52 -16.30 7.68 1.90
C LYS A 52 -15.78 6.49 1.11
N THR A 53 -14.67 6.64 0.40
CA THR A 53 -14.02 5.57 -0.38
C THR A 53 -13.66 4.38 0.51
N LEU A 54 -13.17 4.64 1.72
CA LEU A 54 -12.78 3.59 2.66
C LEU A 54 -13.95 2.87 3.35
N LYS A 55 -15.21 3.33 3.21
CA LYS A 55 -16.37 2.65 3.83
C LYS A 55 -16.50 1.18 3.43
N LYS A 56 -16.06 0.82 2.22
CA LYS A 56 -16.09 -0.56 1.69
C LYS A 56 -15.12 -1.53 2.38
N ILE A 57 -14.17 -1.03 3.17
CA ILE A 57 -13.18 -1.85 3.88
C ILE A 57 -13.63 -2.07 5.31
N LYS A 58 -13.78 -3.32 5.72
CA LYS A 58 -14.27 -3.69 7.06
C LYS A 58 -13.28 -3.28 8.16
N ARG A 59 -12.03 -3.74 8.09
CA ARG A 59 -10.96 -3.41 9.03
C ARG A 59 -10.11 -2.27 8.49
N LYS A 60 -10.35 -1.06 8.95
CA LYS A 60 -9.63 0.14 8.52
C LYS A 60 -9.35 1.08 9.67
N LYS A 61 -8.26 1.82 9.56
CA LYS A 61 -7.90 2.94 10.43
C LYS A 61 -7.47 4.12 9.56
N ILE A 62 -7.88 5.32 9.92
CA ILE A 62 -7.42 6.57 9.30
C ILE A 62 -6.73 7.38 10.39
N ILE A 63 -5.50 7.76 10.15
CA ILE A 63 -4.72 8.66 10.99
C ILE A 63 -4.57 9.96 10.23
N ILE A 64 -4.86 11.07 10.86
CA ILE A 64 -4.84 12.39 10.22
C ILE A 64 -3.70 13.18 10.85
N ASN A 65 -2.76 13.60 10.02
CA ASN A 65 -1.69 14.50 10.43
C ASN A 65 -2.17 15.96 10.32
N ASN A 66 -1.73 16.80 11.25
CA ASN A 66 -2.04 18.23 11.21
C ASN A 66 -1.06 19.02 10.35
N VAL A 67 0.10 18.43 10.08
CA VAL A 67 1.14 18.96 9.17
C VAL A 67 1.56 17.85 8.21
N ASN A 68 2.09 18.22 7.04
CA ASN A 68 2.67 17.24 6.13
C ASN A 68 4.02 16.78 6.69
N ILE A 69 4.13 15.49 6.99
CA ILE A 69 5.36 14.86 7.51
C ILE A 69 6.09 14.03 6.45
N GLY A 70 5.52 13.92 5.26
CA GLY A 70 6.07 13.18 4.14
C GLY A 70 5.79 11.68 4.17
N ALA A 71 5.97 11.04 3.02
CA ALA A 71 5.60 9.64 2.81
C ALA A 71 6.40 8.66 3.70
N GLY A 72 7.68 8.94 3.97
CA GLY A 72 8.54 8.11 4.82
C GLY A 72 8.03 8.05 6.26
N LEU A 73 7.86 9.19 6.90
CA LEU A 73 7.34 9.26 8.28
C LEU A 73 5.90 8.76 8.38
N SER A 74 5.08 9.01 7.35
CA SER A 74 3.73 8.46 7.27
C SER A 74 3.74 6.93 7.24
N ARG A 75 4.65 6.29 6.50
CA ARG A 75 4.81 4.82 6.52
C ARG A 75 5.26 4.34 7.90
N ASN A 76 6.21 5.01 8.55
CA ASN A 76 6.66 4.67 9.91
C ASN A 76 5.50 4.76 10.92
N LEU A 77 4.67 5.80 10.84
CA LEU A 77 3.48 5.93 11.68
C LEU A 77 2.49 4.78 11.42
N GLY A 78 2.33 4.37 10.16
CA GLY A 78 1.52 3.21 9.78
C GLY A 78 2.06 1.91 10.37
N ILE A 79 3.38 1.68 10.35
CA ILE A 79 4.04 0.52 10.98
C ILE A 79 3.73 0.45 12.48
N LEU A 80 3.87 1.57 13.19
CA LEU A 80 3.60 1.65 14.64
C LEU A 80 2.14 1.34 15.01
N LYS A 81 1.21 1.48 14.06
CA LYS A 81 -0.22 1.21 14.27
C LYS A 81 -0.70 -0.11 13.67
N ALA A 82 0.19 -0.83 13.01
CA ALA A 82 -0.09 -2.14 12.41
C ALA A 82 -0.27 -3.22 13.48
N LYS A 83 -1.23 -4.12 13.22
CA LYS A 83 -1.50 -5.31 14.05
C LYS A 83 -1.21 -6.61 13.29
N GLY A 84 -0.93 -6.51 12.00
CA GLY A 84 -0.62 -7.64 11.15
C GLY A 84 0.76 -8.23 11.42
N LYS A 85 0.89 -9.54 11.24
CA LYS A 85 2.19 -10.22 11.23
C LYS A 85 3.09 -9.72 10.09
N TYR A 86 2.48 -9.30 8.98
CA TYR A 86 3.16 -8.76 7.81
C TYR A 86 2.64 -7.36 7.51
N ILE A 87 3.51 -6.51 6.97
CA ILE A 87 3.19 -5.16 6.53
C ILE A 87 3.40 -5.06 5.03
N SER A 88 2.46 -4.45 4.33
CA SER A 88 2.56 -4.18 2.89
C SER A 88 2.27 -2.71 2.62
N PHE A 89 3.13 -2.05 1.85
CA PHE A 89 2.97 -0.66 1.47
C PHE A 89 2.38 -0.52 0.08
N ILE A 90 1.54 0.48 -0.10
CA ILE A 90 1.04 0.92 -1.40
C ILE A 90 0.88 2.44 -1.39
N ASP A 91 1.34 3.10 -2.43
CA ASP A 91 1.10 4.53 -2.58
C ASP A 91 -0.34 4.80 -3.04
N SER A 92 -0.88 5.96 -2.69
CA SER A 92 -2.29 6.29 -2.90
C SER A 92 -2.68 6.51 -4.37
N ASP A 93 -1.74 6.35 -5.29
CA ASP A 93 -1.89 6.40 -6.74
C ASP A 93 -1.45 5.11 -7.46
N ASP A 94 -1.12 4.06 -6.72
CA ASP A 94 -0.76 2.76 -7.26
C ASP A 94 -1.94 1.77 -7.33
N ILE A 95 -1.81 0.75 -8.21
CA ILE A 95 -2.80 -0.30 -8.42
C ILE A 95 -2.15 -1.67 -8.26
N TRP A 96 -2.72 -2.50 -7.40
CA TRP A 96 -2.26 -3.88 -7.23
C TRP A 96 -2.98 -4.87 -8.14
N LYS A 97 -2.25 -5.86 -8.64
CA LYS A 97 -2.83 -7.04 -9.27
C LYS A 97 -3.57 -7.88 -8.22
N LYS A 98 -4.65 -8.57 -8.63
CA LYS A 98 -5.58 -9.34 -7.77
C LYS A 98 -4.90 -10.29 -6.78
N ASP A 99 -3.82 -10.94 -7.17
CA ASP A 99 -3.17 -11.97 -6.35
C ASP A 99 -1.85 -11.49 -5.70
N LYS A 100 -1.59 -10.17 -5.69
CA LYS A 100 -0.32 -9.61 -5.19
C LYS A 100 -0.04 -10.02 -3.74
N LEU A 101 -0.98 -9.81 -2.83
CA LEU A 101 -0.78 -10.15 -1.41
C LEU A 101 -0.62 -11.65 -1.20
N LYS A 102 -1.45 -12.47 -1.88
CA LYS A 102 -1.37 -13.93 -1.80
C LYS A 102 -0.02 -14.44 -2.26
N ASN A 103 0.43 -14.00 -3.45
CA ASN A 103 1.66 -14.50 -4.05
C ASN A 103 2.90 -14.07 -3.25
N GLN A 104 2.94 -12.82 -2.75
CA GLN A 104 4.06 -12.38 -1.92
C GLN A 104 4.10 -13.12 -0.59
N LEU A 105 2.95 -13.32 0.07
CA LEU A 105 2.90 -14.06 1.32
C LEU A 105 3.39 -15.51 1.14
N LEU A 106 2.92 -16.21 0.11
CA LEU A 106 3.37 -17.56 -0.19
C LEU A 106 4.88 -17.58 -0.46
N PHE A 107 5.36 -16.67 -1.31
CA PHE A 107 6.79 -16.56 -1.61
C PHE A 107 7.65 -16.35 -0.35
N MET A 108 7.20 -15.49 0.57
CA MET A 108 7.92 -15.25 1.83
C MET A 108 7.94 -16.48 2.73
N LEU A 109 6.81 -17.19 2.83
CA LEU A 109 6.70 -18.41 3.65
C LEU A 109 7.53 -19.57 3.07
N ASP A 110 7.41 -19.82 1.76
CA ASP A 110 8.08 -20.92 1.08
C ASP A 110 9.61 -20.76 1.06
N ASN A 111 10.10 -19.53 1.10
CA ASN A 111 11.53 -19.22 1.06
C ASN A 111 12.09 -18.78 2.43
N ASN A 112 11.28 -18.75 3.48
CA ASN A 112 11.65 -18.30 4.83
C ASN A 112 12.34 -16.92 4.84
N ILE A 113 11.76 -15.94 4.14
CA ILE A 113 12.30 -14.58 4.03
C ILE A 113 11.40 -13.57 4.72
N GLU A 114 12.01 -12.54 5.30
CA GLU A 114 11.32 -11.49 6.06
C GLU A 114 10.96 -10.27 5.20
N PHE A 115 11.60 -10.08 4.07
CA PHE A 115 11.40 -8.95 3.18
C PHE A 115 11.34 -9.37 1.72
N CYS A 116 10.36 -8.85 0.97
CA CYS A 116 10.26 -9.05 -0.47
C CYS A 116 9.69 -7.83 -1.18
N PHE A 117 10.04 -7.68 -2.45
CA PHE A 117 9.51 -6.65 -3.35
C PHE A 117 9.14 -7.30 -4.69
N THR A 118 8.41 -6.55 -5.52
CA THR A 118 7.90 -7.08 -6.78
C THR A 118 8.35 -6.23 -7.97
N SER A 119 8.37 -6.86 -9.15
CA SER A 119 8.34 -6.12 -10.41
C SER A 119 7.09 -5.24 -10.47
N TYR A 120 7.15 -4.15 -11.22
CA TYR A 120 6.02 -3.24 -11.42
C TYR A 120 5.94 -2.75 -12.86
N SER A 121 4.79 -2.21 -13.22
CA SER A 121 4.56 -1.56 -14.50
C SER A 121 4.26 -0.09 -14.30
N ILE A 122 4.89 0.76 -15.07
CA ILE A 122 4.50 2.17 -15.19
C ILE A 122 3.30 2.23 -16.12
N ILE A 123 2.23 2.88 -15.68
CA ILE A 123 1.00 3.06 -16.43
C ILE A 123 0.70 4.56 -16.59
N ASN A 124 0.01 4.93 -17.66
CA ASN A 124 -0.48 6.30 -17.86
C ASN A 124 -1.83 6.52 -17.16
N LYS A 125 -2.36 7.75 -17.26
CA LYS A 125 -3.69 8.11 -16.68
C LYS A 125 -4.86 7.27 -17.20
N LYS A 126 -4.71 6.62 -18.37
CA LYS A 126 -5.70 5.70 -18.95
C LYS A 126 -5.46 4.24 -18.54
N ASN A 127 -4.57 3.98 -17.57
CA ASN A 127 -4.14 2.65 -17.13
C ASN A 127 -3.46 1.81 -18.23
N THR A 128 -2.98 2.43 -19.31
CA THR A 128 -2.22 1.76 -20.34
C THR A 128 -0.78 1.58 -19.88
N LYS A 129 -0.24 0.37 -20.02
CA LYS A 129 1.14 0.05 -19.66
C LYS A 129 2.12 0.79 -20.59
N ILE A 130 3.03 1.55 -20.00
CA ILE A 130 4.12 2.25 -20.69
C ILE A 130 5.40 1.42 -20.63
N LYS A 131 5.78 0.95 -19.43
CA LYS A 131 7.05 0.26 -19.19
C LYS A 131 6.87 -0.81 -18.13
N PHE A 132 7.64 -1.88 -18.22
CA PHE A 132 7.76 -2.90 -17.18
C PHE A 132 9.15 -2.83 -16.54
N ILE A 133 9.18 -2.76 -15.23
CA ILE A 133 10.42 -2.78 -14.45
C ILE A 133 10.47 -4.13 -13.73
N LYS A 134 11.45 -4.95 -14.13
CA LYS A 134 11.69 -6.25 -13.52
C LYS A 134 12.43 -6.06 -12.20
N ALA A 135 11.95 -6.69 -11.15
CA ALA A 135 12.65 -6.75 -9.87
C ALA A 135 13.99 -7.50 -10.05
N LYS A 136 15.05 -7.00 -9.42
CA LYS A 136 16.29 -7.75 -9.28
C LYS A 136 16.04 -8.99 -8.42
N LYS A 137 16.70 -10.11 -8.73
CA LYS A 137 16.54 -11.36 -7.99
C LYS A 137 17.05 -11.22 -6.54
N ASN A 138 18.17 -10.54 -6.36
CA ASN A 138 18.76 -10.19 -5.07
C ASN A 138 19.07 -8.70 -5.05
N ILE A 139 18.83 -8.05 -3.92
CA ILE A 139 19.20 -6.66 -3.66
C ILE A 139 20.13 -6.66 -2.45
N GLU A 140 21.29 -6.06 -2.61
CA GLU A 140 22.22 -5.79 -1.52
C GLU A 140 22.01 -4.36 -1.00
N TYR A 141 22.47 -4.08 0.23
CA TYR A 141 22.33 -2.75 0.83
C TYR A 141 22.85 -1.62 -0.07
N LYS A 142 23.98 -1.83 -0.75
CA LYS A 142 24.54 -0.88 -1.73
C LYS A 142 23.61 -0.53 -2.91
N ASP A 143 22.63 -1.37 -3.23
CA ASP A 143 21.66 -1.12 -4.28
C ASP A 143 20.50 -0.22 -3.79
N LEU A 144 20.30 -0.09 -2.47
CA LEU A 144 19.24 0.68 -1.84
C LEU A 144 19.62 2.15 -1.58
N ILE A 145 20.92 2.47 -1.56
CA ILE A 145 21.46 3.80 -1.22
C ILE A 145 21.95 4.59 -2.44
N LYS A 146 21.49 4.25 -3.63
CA LYS A 146 21.79 5.00 -4.87
C LYS A 146 20.78 6.10 -5.12
#